data_360af4c3bc65985850c3ea803333c367
#
_entry.id   360af4c3bc65985850c3ea803333c367
#
_cell.length_a   1.000
_cell.length_b   1.000
_cell.length_c   1.000
_cell.angle_alpha   90.00
_cell.angle_beta   90.00
_cell.angle_gamma   90.00
#
_symmetry.space_group_name_H-M   'P 1'
#
loop_
_entity.id
_entity.type
_entity.pdbx_description
1 polymer ?
#
loop_
_entity_poly.entity_id
_entity_poly.type
_entity_poly.pdbx_seq_one_letter_code
_entity_poly.pdbx_strand_id
1 'polypeptide(L)'
;RVCYSDSSPRAEIIADLARLDKIWAYARAHRVSDGPWLLGEYSAADAFFAPVAARIAGYSLPVGPDAAAYVAAHLADPAFRRWRAMGMVHGPDLPWYRKDYPTTNWPGPSPLAAKAVEDGTPENDACPYSGKEITHLLELDGRIFGFCNAFCRDKTVADPEAWPAFMALV
;
A
#
# COMPACT_ATOMS: atom_id res chain seq x y z
N ARG A 1 6.04 7.35 1.18
CA ARG A 1 5.30 8.13 2.17
C ARG A 1 4.68 9.39 1.55
N VAL A 2 5.35 10.02 0.58
CA VAL A 2 4.84 11.18 -0.15
C VAL A 2 4.49 10.76 -1.57
N CYS A 3 3.36 11.25 -2.09
CA CYS A 3 2.95 11.11 -3.48
C CYS A 3 2.97 12.46 -4.16
N TYR A 4 3.24 12.47 -5.45
CA TYR A 4 3.39 13.67 -6.26
C TYR A 4 2.34 13.72 -7.36
N SER A 5 1.67 14.85 -7.56
CA SER A 5 0.64 15.03 -8.59
C SER A 5 1.24 15.26 -9.98
N ASP A 6 2.43 15.85 -10.03
CA ASP A 6 3.18 16.09 -11.26
C ASP A 6 4.68 15.91 -10.98
N SER A 7 5.28 14.94 -11.62
CA SER A 7 6.71 14.67 -11.54
C SER A 7 7.47 15.14 -12.77
N SER A 8 6.77 15.68 -13.78
CA SER A 8 7.33 16.11 -15.08
C SER A 8 8.35 15.09 -15.60
N PRO A 9 7.95 13.86 -15.90
CA PRO A 9 8.88 12.78 -16.20
C PRO A 9 9.68 13.07 -17.48
N ARG A 10 10.98 12.82 -17.41
CA ARG A 10 11.91 12.99 -18.54
C ARG A 10 11.58 11.99 -19.66
N ALA A 11 12.07 12.29 -20.88
CA ALA A 11 11.83 11.47 -22.07
C ALA A 11 12.23 10.00 -21.89
N GLU A 12 13.31 9.73 -21.17
CA GLU A 12 13.76 8.36 -20.89
C GLU A 12 12.74 7.58 -20.03
N ILE A 13 12.12 8.24 -19.03
CA ILE A 13 11.07 7.62 -18.23
C ILE A 13 9.83 7.34 -19.08
N ILE A 14 9.44 8.25 -19.95
CA ILE A 14 8.33 8.03 -20.89
C ILE A 14 8.60 6.85 -21.81
N ALA A 15 9.83 6.73 -22.33
CA ALA A 15 10.24 5.59 -23.15
C ALA A 15 10.20 4.25 -22.38
N ASP A 16 10.62 4.27 -21.11
CA ASP A 16 10.55 3.09 -20.23
C ASP A 16 9.10 2.69 -19.92
N LEU A 17 8.21 3.66 -19.68
CA LEU A 17 6.78 3.38 -19.50
C LEU A 17 6.15 2.77 -20.76
N ALA A 18 6.48 3.30 -21.94
CA ALA A 18 6.02 2.72 -23.21
C ALA A 18 6.57 1.29 -23.45
N ARG A 19 7.75 0.99 -22.94
CA ARG A 19 8.31 -0.36 -22.97
C ARG A 19 7.59 -1.30 -21.98
N LEU A 20 7.27 -0.82 -20.79
CA LEU A 20 6.48 -1.57 -19.81
C LEU A 20 5.10 -1.92 -20.34
N ASP A 21 4.42 -0.99 -20.99
CA ASP A 21 3.11 -1.24 -21.63
C ASP A 21 3.19 -2.41 -22.61
N LYS A 22 4.24 -2.48 -23.44
CA LYS A 22 4.45 -3.60 -24.37
C LYS A 22 4.68 -4.93 -23.66
N ILE A 23 5.49 -4.93 -22.57
CA ILE A 23 5.77 -6.12 -21.79
C ILE A 23 4.50 -6.63 -21.12
N TRP A 24 3.73 -5.74 -20.49
CA TRP A 24 2.48 -6.09 -19.83
C TRP A 24 1.40 -6.54 -20.81
N ALA A 25 1.28 -5.86 -21.95
CA ALA A 25 0.36 -6.27 -23.02
C ALA A 25 0.70 -7.66 -23.57
N TYR A 26 2.00 -7.96 -23.76
CA TYR A 26 2.45 -9.29 -24.17
C TYR A 26 2.08 -10.36 -23.14
N ALA A 27 2.35 -10.13 -21.87
CA ALA A 27 2.00 -11.08 -20.80
C ALA A 27 0.48 -11.33 -20.76
N ARG A 28 -0.33 -10.28 -20.84
CA ARG A 28 -1.81 -10.39 -20.87
C ARG A 28 -2.36 -11.11 -22.09
N ALA A 29 -1.72 -10.99 -23.24
CA ALA A 29 -2.10 -11.76 -24.43
C ALA A 29 -1.88 -13.26 -24.26
N HIS A 30 -1.05 -13.67 -23.30
CA HIS A 30 -0.72 -15.07 -22.98
C HIS A 30 -1.30 -15.52 -21.64
N ARG A 31 -2.24 -14.76 -21.07
CA ARG A 31 -2.89 -15.13 -19.81
C ARG A 31 -3.66 -16.45 -19.93
N VAL A 32 -3.65 -17.22 -18.87
CA VAL A 32 -4.28 -18.55 -18.80
C VAL A 32 -5.66 -18.53 -18.13
N SER A 33 -6.02 -17.39 -17.51
CA SER A 33 -7.32 -17.19 -16.86
C SER A 33 -7.71 -15.72 -16.92
N ASP A 34 -8.98 -15.41 -16.63
CA ASP A 34 -9.44 -14.05 -16.46
C ASP A 34 -9.08 -13.55 -15.06
N GLY A 35 -8.62 -12.30 -14.98
CA GLY A 35 -8.24 -11.67 -13.73
C GLY A 35 -7.48 -10.36 -13.95
N PRO A 36 -7.22 -9.60 -12.88
CA PRO A 36 -6.56 -8.30 -12.99
C PRO A 36 -5.05 -8.39 -13.17
N TRP A 37 -4.47 -9.59 -13.00
CA TRP A 37 -3.02 -9.82 -13.01
C TRP A 37 -2.48 -10.12 -14.40
N LEU A 38 -1.16 -10.08 -14.58
CA LEU A 38 -0.55 -10.20 -15.91
C LEU A 38 -0.88 -11.53 -16.60
N LEU A 39 -0.96 -12.61 -15.83
CA LEU A 39 -1.28 -13.95 -16.36
C LEU A 39 -2.67 -14.44 -15.94
N GLY A 40 -3.51 -13.55 -15.40
CA GLY A 40 -4.84 -13.82 -14.89
C GLY A 40 -4.84 -13.96 -13.36
N GLU A 41 -4.25 -14.99 -12.80
CA GLU A 41 -4.02 -15.18 -11.37
C GLU A 41 -2.74 -14.45 -10.92
N TYR A 42 -2.67 -14.10 -9.61
CA TYR A 42 -1.47 -13.48 -9.02
C TYR A 42 -0.27 -14.42 -9.11
N SER A 43 0.83 -13.93 -9.62
CA SER A 43 2.02 -14.71 -9.92
C SER A 43 3.32 -14.01 -9.44
N ALA A 44 4.45 -14.69 -9.57
CA ALA A 44 5.74 -14.10 -9.30
C ALA A 44 6.02 -12.85 -10.16
N ALA A 45 5.50 -12.79 -11.38
CA ALA A 45 5.62 -11.62 -12.24
C ALA A 45 4.99 -10.38 -11.57
N ASP A 46 3.80 -10.53 -10.98
CA ASP A 46 3.09 -9.44 -10.32
C ASP A 46 3.85 -8.99 -9.06
N ALA A 47 4.41 -9.93 -8.29
CA ALA A 47 5.26 -9.61 -7.14
C ALA A 47 6.48 -8.76 -7.54
N PHE A 48 7.14 -9.08 -8.67
CA PHE A 48 8.26 -8.29 -9.19
C PHE A 48 7.83 -6.89 -9.68
N PHE A 49 6.62 -6.74 -10.21
CA PHE A 49 6.12 -5.45 -10.68
C PHE A 49 5.44 -4.60 -9.58
N ALA A 50 5.20 -5.13 -8.39
CA ALA A 50 4.62 -4.37 -7.27
C ALA A 50 5.39 -3.07 -6.95
N PRO A 51 6.75 -3.04 -6.86
CA PRO A 51 7.49 -1.80 -6.67
C PRO A 51 7.36 -0.81 -7.84
N VAL A 52 7.17 -1.30 -9.06
CA VAL A 52 6.96 -0.47 -10.26
C VAL A 52 5.58 0.17 -10.19
N ALA A 53 4.54 -0.59 -9.86
CA ALA A 53 3.18 -0.08 -9.63
C ALA A 53 3.17 1.01 -8.55
N ALA A 54 3.88 0.79 -7.43
CA ALA A 54 4.04 1.79 -6.38
C ALA A 54 4.68 3.09 -6.85
N ARG A 55 5.69 3.01 -7.75
CA ARG A 55 6.34 4.19 -8.33
C ARG A 55 5.44 4.92 -9.30
N ILE A 56 4.76 4.20 -10.20
CA ILE A 56 3.79 4.80 -11.13
C ILE A 56 2.74 5.59 -10.33
N ALA A 57 2.16 4.98 -9.31
CA ALA A 57 1.17 5.61 -8.45
C ALA A 57 1.77 6.78 -7.64
N GLY A 58 2.92 6.58 -7.01
CA GLY A 58 3.55 7.57 -6.12
C GLY A 58 4.08 8.82 -6.83
N TYR A 59 4.38 8.73 -8.12
CA TYR A 59 4.85 9.84 -8.94
C TYR A 59 3.81 10.31 -9.99
N SER A 60 2.59 9.78 -9.95
CA SER A 60 1.53 10.05 -10.94
C SER A 60 2.04 9.94 -12.37
N LEU A 61 2.81 8.88 -12.67
CA LEU A 61 3.40 8.71 -13.99
C LEU A 61 2.31 8.39 -15.01
N PRO A 62 2.38 9.00 -16.23
CA PRO A 62 1.38 8.79 -17.25
C PRO A 62 1.49 7.39 -17.85
N VAL A 63 0.44 6.60 -17.71
CA VAL A 63 0.33 5.25 -18.29
C VAL A 63 -1.00 5.07 -18.98
N GLY A 64 -1.07 4.12 -19.93
CA GLY A 64 -2.31 3.77 -20.60
C GLY A 64 -3.35 3.13 -19.68
N PRO A 65 -4.62 3.01 -20.12
CA PRO A 65 -5.72 2.55 -19.28
C PRO A 65 -5.52 1.13 -18.74
N ASP A 66 -4.94 0.22 -19.53
CA ASP A 66 -4.68 -1.16 -19.09
C ASP A 66 -3.59 -1.23 -18.02
N ALA A 67 -2.54 -0.43 -18.16
CA ALA A 67 -1.50 -0.30 -17.16
C ALA A 67 -2.03 0.38 -15.88
N ALA A 68 -2.89 1.39 -16.02
CA ALA A 68 -3.54 2.03 -14.89
C ALA A 68 -4.44 1.05 -14.11
N ALA A 69 -5.20 0.20 -14.81
CA ALA A 69 -6.01 -0.85 -14.18
C ALA A 69 -5.14 -1.88 -13.45
N TYR A 70 -4.01 -2.28 -14.03
CA TYR A 70 -3.06 -3.18 -13.39
C TYR A 70 -2.40 -2.55 -12.15
N VAL A 71 -2.01 -1.28 -12.23
CA VAL A 71 -1.52 -0.52 -11.07
C VAL A 71 -2.58 -0.48 -9.99
N ALA A 72 -3.84 -0.15 -10.31
CA ALA A 72 -4.94 -0.10 -9.34
C ALA A 72 -5.18 -1.46 -8.66
N ALA A 73 -5.06 -2.58 -9.39
CA ALA A 73 -5.13 -3.91 -8.82
C ALA A 73 -4.05 -4.15 -7.76
N HIS A 74 -2.81 -3.73 -8.03
CA HIS A 74 -1.73 -3.77 -7.03
C HIS A 74 -2.04 -2.94 -5.78
N LEU A 75 -2.51 -1.70 -5.97
CA LEU A 75 -2.79 -0.82 -4.83
C LEU A 75 -3.92 -1.34 -3.92
N ALA A 76 -4.84 -2.13 -4.49
CA ALA A 76 -5.94 -2.76 -3.77
C ALA A 76 -5.57 -4.12 -3.15
N ASP A 77 -4.49 -4.75 -3.59
CA ASP A 77 -4.08 -6.07 -3.13
C ASP A 77 -3.75 -6.08 -1.64
N PRO A 78 -4.30 -7.01 -0.82
CA PRO A 78 -4.07 -7.04 0.62
C PRO A 78 -2.60 -7.22 1.02
N ALA A 79 -1.81 -7.98 0.26
CA ALA A 79 -0.39 -8.17 0.54
C ALA A 79 0.40 -6.88 0.24
N PHE A 80 0.07 -6.20 -0.86
CA PHE A 80 0.64 -4.90 -1.20
C PHE A 80 0.27 -3.83 -0.15
N ARG A 81 -0.99 -3.77 0.30
CA ARG A 81 -1.45 -2.84 1.35
C ARG A 81 -0.67 -3.07 2.65
N ARG A 82 -0.46 -4.34 3.08
CA ARG A 82 0.36 -4.68 4.25
C ARG A 82 1.82 -4.22 4.10
N TRP A 83 2.42 -4.53 2.96
CA TRP A 83 3.80 -4.10 2.67
C TRP A 83 3.94 -2.58 2.73
N ARG A 84 3.00 -1.85 2.12
CA ARG A 84 2.97 -0.38 2.14
C ARG A 84 2.79 0.15 3.57
N ALA A 85 1.83 -0.36 4.33
CA ALA A 85 1.58 0.08 5.71
C ALA A 85 2.82 -0.12 6.60
N MET A 86 3.49 -1.26 6.52
CA MET A 86 4.77 -1.48 7.20
C MET A 86 5.85 -0.48 6.75
N GLY A 87 5.98 -0.25 5.45
CA GLY A 87 6.96 0.70 4.91
C GLY A 87 6.69 2.15 5.30
N MET A 88 5.46 2.52 5.62
CA MET A 88 5.12 3.86 6.08
C MET A 88 5.59 4.13 7.51
N VAL A 89 5.69 3.12 8.35
CA VAL A 89 6.01 3.25 9.77
C VAL A 89 7.41 2.75 10.15
N HIS A 90 8.04 1.98 9.27
CA HIS A 90 9.36 1.41 9.53
C HIS A 90 10.49 2.31 9.02
N GLY A 91 11.45 2.62 9.89
CA GLY A 91 12.64 3.39 9.58
C GLY A 91 12.41 4.89 9.29
N PRO A 92 13.48 5.67 9.19
CA PRO A 92 13.41 7.11 8.90
C PRO A 92 13.09 7.39 7.44
N ASP A 93 12.59 8.59 7.19
CA ASP A 93 12.56 9.12 5.83
C ASP A 93 13.98 9.32 5.30
N LEU A 94 14.19 8.92 4.05
CA LEU A 94 15.49 9.07 3.38
C LEU A 94 15.49 10.38 2.57
N PRO A 95 16.24 11.42 3.01
CA PRO A 95 16.14 12.77 2.43
C PRO A 95 16.41 12.83 0.93
N TRP A 96 17.27 11.95 0.41
CA TRP A 96 17.62 11.90 -1.02
C TRP A 96 16.49 11.41 -1.93
N TYR A 97 15.41 10.82 -1.37
CA TYR A 97 14.20 10.49 -2.12
C TYR A 97 13.18 11.62 -2.18
N ARG A 98 13.35 12.66 -1.36
CA ARG A 98 12.48 13.83 -1.43
C ARG A 98 12.72 14.60 -2.72
N LYS A 99 11.62 15.01 -3.35
CA LYS A 99 11.62 15.82 -4.57
C LYS A 99 10.80 17.08 -4.31
N ASP A 100 11.18 18.15 -4.98
CA ASP A 100 10.44 19.41 -4.97
C ASP A 100 9.38 19.40 -6.09
N TYR A 101 8.40 18.50 -5.91
CA TYR A 101 7.24 18.37 -6.79
C TYR A 101 5.96 18.63 -6.01
N PRO A 102 4.88 19.09 -6.68
CA PRO A 102 3.57 19.20 -6.04
C PRO A 102 3.12 17.86 -5.47
N THR A 103 2.61 17.86 -4.25
CA THR A 103 2.16 16.63 -3.57
C THR A 103 0.69 16.35 -3.82
N THR A 104 0.30 15.08 -3.69
CA THR A 104 -1.08 14.62 -3.77
C THR A 104 -1.34 13.47 -2.81
N ASN A 105 -2.61 13.13 -2.63
CA ASN A 105 -3.01 11.95 -1.86
C ASN A 105 -2.61 10.66 -2.58
N TRP A 106 -2.45 9.60 -1.78
CA TRP A 106 -2.26 8.27 -2.32
C TRP A 106 -3.47 7.84 -3.17
N PRO A 107 -3.29 7.37 -4.42
CA PRO A 107 -4.40 7.04 -5.32
C PRO A 107 -5.01 5.64 -5.11
N GLY A 108 -4.51 4.86 -4.16
CA GLY A 108 -5.08 3.57 -3.80
C GLY A 108 -6.30 3.70 -2.89
N PRO A 109 -6.86 2.56 -2.42
CA PRO A 109 -7.97 2.58 -1.48
C PRO A 109 -7.66 3.43 -0.26
N SER A 110 -8.64 4.25 0.17
CA SER A 110 -8.54 5.03 1.41
C SER A 110 -8.80 4.10 2.58
N PRO A 111 -7.86 3.96 3.52
CA PRO A 111 -8.06 3.15 4.71
C PRO A 111 -9.13 3.73 5.63
N LEU A 112 -9.72 2.89 6.48
CA LEU A 112 -10.50 3.34 7.62
C LEU A 112 -9.69 4.32 8.47
N ALA A 113 -10.36 5.36 8.99
CA ALA A 113 -9.71 6.39 9.79
C ALA A 113 -9.42 5.86 11.20
N ALA A 114 -8.18 5.49 11.45
CA ALA A 114 -7.70 5.10 12.76
C ALA A 114 -6.63 6.09 13.27
N LYS A 115 -6.51 6.21 14.58
CA LYS A 115 -5.50 7.07 15.21
C LYS A 115 -4.86 6.39 16.42
N ALA A 116 -3.58 6.68 16.67
CA ALA A 116 -2.92 6.32 17.91
C ALA A 116 -3.50 7.16 19.06
N VAL A 117 -3.74 6.53 20.21
CA VAL A 117 -4.17 7.19 21.44
C VAL A 117 -3.32 6.70 22.61
N GLU A 118 -3.22 7.53 23.66
CA GLU A 118 -2.41 7.18 24.86
C GLU A 118 -3.27 6.61 25.97
N ASP A 119 -4.57 6.96 26.01
CA ASP A 119 -5.48 6.57 27.08
C ASP A 119 -6.73 5.85 26.52
N GLY A 120 -7.30 4.98 27.34
CA GLY A 120 -8.53 4.25 27.04
C GLY A 120 -8.49 2.82 27.51
N THR A 121 -9.65 2.15 27.52
CA THR A 121 -9.76 0.73 27.86
C THR A 121 -9.87 -0.07 26.55
N PRO A 122 -8.89 -0.90 26.21
CA PRO A 122 -8.96 -1.71 25.00
C PRO A 122 -10.04 -2.79 25.10
N GLU A 123 -10.70 -3.08 23.98
CA GLU A 123 -11.72 -4.13 23.87
C GLU A 123 -11.12 -5.54 23.76
N ASN A 124 -9.83 -5.64 23.42
CA ASN A 124 -9.11 -6.91 23.32
C ASN A 124 -8.13 -7.09 24.50
N ASP A 125 -7.93 -8.33 24.92
CA ASP A 125 -7.06 -8.67 26.06
C ASP A 125 -5.57 -8.75 25.69
N ALA A 126 -5.25 -8.98 24.41
CA ALA A 126 -3.89 -9.17 23.95
C ALA A 126 -3.71 -8.66 22.50
N CYS A 127 -2.45 -8.38 22.14
CA CYS A 127 -2.11 -7.95 20.77
C CYS A 127 -2.58 -8.97 19.72
N PRO A 128 -3.36 -8.56 18.71
CA PRO A 128 -3.93 -9.49 17.71
C PRO A 128 -2.88 -10.19 16.84
N TYR A 129 -1.65 -9.70 16.84
CA TYR A 129 -0.58 -10.26 16.00
C TYR A 129 0.34 -11.21 16.77
N SER A 130 0.55 -11.00 18.06
CA SER A 130 1.56 -11.73 18.83
C SER A 130 1.01 -12.41 20.09
N GLY A 131 -0.23 -12.10 20.51
CA GLY A 131 -0.80 -12.55 21.77
C GLY A 131 -0.12 -11.98 23.03
N LYS A 132 0.78 -10.98 22.88
CA LYS A 132 1.50 -10.37 23.99
C LYS A 132 0.67 -9.28 24.68
N GLU A 133 1.09 -8.93 25.90
CA GLU A 133 0.53 -7.85 26.72
C GLU A 133 0.42 -6.53 25.94
N ILE A 134 -0.66 -5.79 26.20
CA ILE A 134 -0.98 -4.51 25.56
C ILE A 134 -0.20 -3.38 26.24
N THR A 135 0.46 -2.56 25.41
CA THR A 135 1.20 -1.37 25.86
C THR A 135 0.94 -0.14 25.00
N HIS A 136 0.23 -0.29 23.88
CA HIS A 136 -0.06 0.79 22.93
C HIS A 136 -1.50 0.68 22.43
N LEU A 137 -2.17 1.82 22.25
CA LEU A 137 -3.59 1.86 21.94
C LEU A 137 -3.85 2.54 20.58
N LEU A 138 -4.91 2.09 19.92
CA LEU A 138 -5.47 2.66 18.69
C LEU A 138 -6.96 2.90 18.88
N GLU A 139 -7.47 4.00 18.38
CA GLU A 139 -8.90 4.26 18.26
C GLU A 139 -9.34 4.11 16.80
N LEU A 140 -10.43 3.37 16.60
CA LEU A 140 -11.16 3.24 15.33
C LEU A 140 -12.65 3.35 15.62
N ASP A 141 -13.34 4.30 15.01
CA ASP A 141 -14.79 4.55 15.16
C ASP A 141 -15.24 4.67 16.63
N GLY A 142 -14.41 5.31 17.48
CA GLY A 142 -14.69 5.51 18.90
C GLY A 142 -14.42 4.28 19.78
N ARG A 143 -13.98 3.17 19.20
CA ARG A 143 -13.59 1.92 19.90
C ARG A 143 -12.08 1.90 20.09
N ILE A 144 -11.61 1.35 21.20
CA ILE A 144 -10.19 1.29 21.56
C ILE A 144 -9.69 -0.15 21.42
N PHE A 145 -8.54 -0.30 20.76
CA PHE A 145 -7.88 -1.59 20.57
C PHE A 145 -6.41 -1.54 21.01
N GLY A 146 -5.92 -2.65 21.55
CA GLY A 146 -4.61 -2.73 22.15
C GLY A 146 -3.57 -3.52 21.37
N PHE A 147 -2.31 -3.07 21.43
CA PHE A 147 -1.15 -3.68 20.75
C PHE A 147 0.06 -3.75 21.68
N CYS A 148 0.95 -4.71 21.41
CA CYS A 148 2.12 -4.94 22.25
C CYS A 148 3.30 -3.97 22.05
N ASN A 149 3.27 -3.14 21.01
CA ASN A 149 4.31 -2.15 20.70
C ASN A 149 3.82 -1.14 19.66
N ALA A 150 4.58 -0.05 19.52
CA ALA A 150 4.27 1.02 18.59
C ALA A 150 4.19 0.53 17.14
N PHE A 151 5.10 -0.35 16.70
CA PHE A 151 5.09 -0.84 15.32
C PHE A 151 3.80 -1.60 14.98
N CYS A 152 3.32 -2.46 15.89
CA CYS A 152 2.05 -3.18 15.70
C CYS A 152 0.87 -2.22 15.62
N ARG A 153 0.82 -1.19 16.48
CA ARG A 153 -0.20 -0.14 16.46
C ARG A 153 -0.09 0.69 15.16
N ASP A 154 1.07 1.25 14.87
CA ASP A 154 1.24 2.27 13.82
C ASP A 154 1.02 1.70 12.42
N LYS A 155 1.45 0.45 12.15
CA LYS A 155 1.14 -0.22 10.89
C LYS A 155 -0.37 -0.46 10.71
N THR A 156 -1.10 -0.68 11.82
CA THR A 156 -2.56 -0.83 11.81
C THR A 156 -3.23 0.52 11.60
N VAL A 157 -2.74 1.59 12.25
CA VAL A 157 -3.20 2.97 11.99
C VAL A 157 -3.02 3.35 10.52
N ALA A 158 -1.90 2.96 9.91
CA ALA A 158 -1.60 3.29 8.52
C ALA A 158 -2.58 2.63 7.52
N ASP A 159 -3.10 1.44 7.83
CA ASP A 159 -4.09 0.73 7.02
C ASP A 159 -4.75 -0.40 7.84
N PRO A 160 -5.84 -0.13 8.59
CA PRO A 160 -6.52 -1.13 9.42
C PRO A 160 -6.98 -2.36 8.64
N GLU A 161 -7.60 -2.15 7.48
CA GLU A 161 -8.20 -3.20 6.64
C GLU A 161 -7.17 -4.15 6.03
N ALA A 162 -5.90 -3.76 5.98
CA ALA A 162 -4.82 -4.63 5.52
C ALA A 162 -4.53 -5.80 6.47
N TRP A 163 -5.08 -5.82 7.69
CA TRP A 163 -4.74 -6.75 8.75
C TRP A 163 -5.94 -7.60 9.18
N PRO A 164 -6.14 -8.81 8.58
CA PRO A 164 -7.29 -9.66 8.90
C PRO A 164 -7.42 -9.99 10.40
N ALA A 165 -6.29 -10.18 11.10
CA ALA A 165 -6.30 -10.48 12.53
C ALA A 165 -6.82 -9.30 13.38
N PHE A 166 -6.61 -8.07 12.94
CA PHE A 166 -7.19 -6.88 13.57
C PHE A 166 -8.66 -6.72 13.18
N MET A 167 -8.99 -6.87 11.90
CA MET A 167 -10.37 -6.75 11.42
C MET A 167 -11.31 -7.80 12.01
N ALA A 168 -10.79 -8.90 12.53
CA ALA A 168 -11.58 -9.89 13.27
C ALA A 168 -12.01 -9.41 14.67
N LEU A 169 -11.45 -8.30 15.17
CA LEU A 169 -11.86 -7.66 16.43
C LEU A 169 -12.89 -6.55 16.22
N VAL A 170 -12.96 -6.01 14.99
CA VAL A 170 -13.85 -4.91 14.59
C VAL A 170 -15.23 -5.44 14.21
#